data_effef238f275f43db6b2b5a089aca79d
#
_entry.id   effef238f275f43db6b2b5a089aca79d
#
_cell.length_a   1.000
_cell.length_b   1.000
_cell.length_c   1.000
_cell.angle_alpha   90.00
_cell.angle_beta   90.00
_cell.angle_gamma   90.00
#
_symmetry.space_group_name_H-M   'P 1'
#
loop_
_entity.id
_entity.type
_entity.pdbx_description
1 polymer ?
#
loop_
_entity_poly.entity_id
_entity_poly.type
_entity_poly.pdbx_seq_one_letter_code
_entity_poly.pdbx_strand_id
1 'polypeptide(L)'
;DGREESIDTSLSIYKDYKFNFLREDIFELLKMPNVGQSYNKLGYNFKTTTDYPKLGALAKHFNYFEVEDIGYYSVPTPFTEIYARSTFEQGQVLDMLVSINLSPQFNFTMAHKGYKSLGKYINTRSRGNQFRFSSNFNSKNKKTKFKFHVTSQNLFNQESGGLTPDGIYFYEQAPNYFVLDGLGNQIELEDGSFEMIEYDGYIDRSRLPTWLISESSLYSKRAFLNVSRSLIFNEDKNISNLSVGLEFKHEYKKLEYLDNFNSGLFGEVEEGITVSDMSRYIIQKSSVFLISDFDKLGKVKVNFSNINSSNSFKDYGQDYSDIQLSLINNVSNL
;
A
#
# COMPACT_ATOMS: atom_id res chain seq x y z
N ASP A 1 -4.52 16.90 -1.95
CA ASP A 1 -3.66 18.08 -2.03
C ASP A 1 -3.78 18.85 -3.35
N GLY A 2 -4.02 18.22 -4.48
CA GLY A 2 -4.18 18.92 -5.78
C GLY A 2 -2.93 19.62 -6.27
N ARG A 3 -1.75 19.19 -5.83
CA ARG A 3 -0.47 19.69 -6.37
C ARG A 3 -0.35 19.33 -7.85
N GLU A 4 0.03 20.31 -8.65
CA GLU A 4 0.38 20.10 -10.05
C GLU A 4 1.91 19.96 -10.11
N GLU A 5 2.38 18.82 -10.60
CA GLU A 5 3.80 18.55 -10.77
C GLU A 5 4.09 18.27 -12.24
N SER A 6 5.21 18.79 -12.72
CA SER A 6 5.69 18.48 -14.06
C SER A 6 6.20 17.04 -14.10
N ILE A 7 5.86 16.31 -15.17
CA ILE A 7 6.44 14.98 -15.40
C ILE A 7 7.93 15.17 -15.73
N ASP A 8 8.77 14.73 -14.82
CA ASP A 8 10.21 14.77 -15.01
C ASP A 8 10.71 13.45 -15.62
N THR A 9 11.02 13.49 -16.90
CA THR A 9 11.53 12.33 -17.66
C THR A 9 13.06 12.22 -17.65
N SER A 10 13.78 13.13 -16.98
CA SER A 10 15.23 13.06 -16.91
C SER A 10 15.71 11.85 -16.10
N LEU A 11 16.73 11.15 -16.61
CA LEU A 11 17.48 10.14 -15.88
C LEU A 11 18.64 10.82 -15.17
N SER A 12 18.63 10.79 -13.84
CA SER A 12 19.66 11.41 -13.03
C SER A 12 19.93 10.57 -11.79
N ILE A 13 21.21 10.46 -11.40
CA ILE A 13 21.62 9.79 -10.15
C ILE A 13 20.98 10.43 -8.91
N TYR A 14 20.61 11.70 -8.98
CA TYR A 14 19.90 12.37 -7.88
C TYR A 14 18.50 11.82 -7.60
N LYS A 15 17.97 10.95 -8.47
CA LYS A 15 16.69 10.26 -8.30
C LYS A 15 16.84 8.81 -7.86
N ASP A 16 18.05 8.33 -7.62
CA ASP A 16 18.32 6.93 -7.25
C ASP A 16 17.55 6.51 -5.98
N TYR A 17 17.38 7.43 -5.03
CA TYR A 17 16.59 7.17 -3.82
C TYR A 17 15.13 6.79 -4.09
N LYS A 18 14.57 7.15 -5.24
CA LYS A 18 13.23 6.73 -5.72
C LYS A 18 13.26 5.44 -6.53
N PHE A 19 14.43 4.89 -6.82
CA PHE A 19 14.56 3.62 -7.56
C PHE A 19 14.39 2.42 -6.64
N ASN A 20 13.25 2.37 -5.96
CA ASN A 20 12.86 1.31 -5.05
C ASN A 20 11.47 0.79 -5.39
N PHE A 21 10.97 -0.20 -4.64
CA PHE A 21 9.67 -0.82 -4.88
C PHE A 21 8.49 0.16 -4.77
N LEU A 22 8.52 1.09 -3.81
CA LEU A 22 7.47 2.09 -3.62
C LEU A 22 7.57 3.25 -4.61
N ARG A 23 8.76 3.47 -5.23
CA ARG A 23 9.08 4.57 -6.15
C ARG A 23 9.02 5.96 -5.49
N GLU A 24 9.27 6.01 -4.22
CA GLU A 24 9.29 7.22 -3.40
C GLU A 24 10.46 7.23 -2.43
N ASP A 25 10.61 8.29 -1.66
CA ASP A 25 11.57 8.36 -0.57
C ASP A 25 11.13 7.45 0.58
N ILE A 26 11.95 6.46 0.89
CA ILE A 26 11.70 5.47 1.95
C ILE A 26 12.59 5.68 3.19
N PHE A 27 13.17 6.86 3.36
CA PHE A 27 14.12 7.13 4.46
C PHE A 27 13.54 6.83 5.85
N GLU A 28 12.24 7.12 6.05
CA GLU A 28 11.55 6.87 7.33
C GLU A 28 10.98 5.45 7.46
N LEU A 29 11.20 4.57 6.47
CA LEU A 29 10.58 3.26 6.43
C LEU A 29 11.59 2.14 6.65
N LEU A 30 11.34 1.28 7.64
CA LEU A 30 12.02 0.01 7.78
C LEU A 30 11.33 -1.03 6.91
N LYS A 31 12.01 -1.45 5.84
CA LYS A 31 11.52 -2.49 4.94
C LYS A 31 11.76 -3.89 5.52
N MET A 32 10.84 -4.79 5.27
CA MET A 32 11.02 -6.22 5.51
C MET A 32 11.97 -6.85 4.47
N PRO A 33 12.47 -8.08 4.70
CA PRO A 33 13.54 -8.69 3.90
C PRO A 33 13.22 -8.83 2.41
N ASN A 34 11.95 -9.03 2.06
CA ASN A 34 11.56 -9.26 0.67
C ASN A 34 10.78 -8.06 0.08
N VAL A 35 10.89 -7.92 -1.22
CA VAL A 35 10.16 -6.91 -2.00
C VAL A 35 8.65 -7.17 -1.91
N GLY A 36 7.86 -6.11 -1.70
CA GLY A 36 6.40 -6.21 -1.60
C GLY A 36 5.87 -6.74 -0.27
N GLN A 37 6.73 -7.02 0.70
CA GLN A 37 6.33 -7.20 2.09
C GLN A 37 5.95 -5.86 2.75
N SER A 38 5.45 -5.96 3.97
CA SER A 38 5.07 -4.79 4.77
C SER A 38 6.25 -3.87 5.09
N TYR A 39 5.95 -2.68 5.54
CA TYR A 39 6.93 -1.71 6.05
C TYR A 39 6.55 -1.29 7.46
N ASN A 40 7.56 -0.98 8.28
CA ASN A 40 7.36 -0.32 9.55
C ASN A 40 7.81 1.13 9.45
N LYS A 41 7.00 2.05 9.95
CA LYS A 41 7.35 3.46 9.99
C LYS A 41 8.19 3.75 11.23
N LEU A 42 9.37 4.35 11.04
CA LEU A 42 10.29 4.73 12.11
C LEU A 42 9.96 6.11 12.70
N GLY A 43 9.34 6.98 11.89
CA GLY A 43 8.91 8.31 12.30
C GLY A 43 7.40 8.38 12.53
N TYR A 44 6.92 9.39 13.25
CA TYR A 44 5.50 9.66 13.45
C TYR A 44 5.10 10.99 12.81
N ASN A 45 4.05 10.97 12.00
CA ASN A 45 3.51 12.17 11.38
C ASN A 45 2.25 12.66 12.13
N PHE A 46 2.38 13.71 12.89
CA PHE A 46 1.27 14.33 13.65
C PHE A 46 0.22 15.03 12.77
N LYS A 47 0.50 15.22 11.48
CA LYS A 47 -0.40 15.92 10.55
C LYS A 47 -1.45 15.01 9.92
N THR A 48 -1.34 13.70 10.07
CA THR A 48 -2.31 12.75 9.52
C THR A 48 -3.49 12.59 10.47
N THR A 49 -4.61 13.20 10.13
CA THR A 49 -5.90 12.96 10.79
C THR A 49 -6.74 12.03 9.90
N THR A 50 -7.51 11.15 10.52
CA THR A 50 -8.46 10.29 9.82
C THR A 50 -9.87 10.71 10.22
N ASP A 51 -10.72 10.99 9.23
CA ASP A 51 -12.09 11.41 9.45
C ASP A 51 -13.02 10.26 9.86
N TYR A 52 -12.56 9.02 9.75
CA TYR A 52 -13.36 7.81 10.02
C TYR A 52 -12.45 6.65 10.42
N PRO A 53 -13.00 5.62 11.09
CA PRO A 53 -12.24 4.40 11.41
C PRO A 53 -11.71 3.74 10.14
N LYS A 54 -10.43 3.41 10.12
CA LYS A 54 -9.79 2.69 9.01
C LYS A 54 -9.63 1.22 9.36
N LEU A 55 -9.57 0.38 8.32
CA LEU A 55 -9.13 -1.01 8.48
C LEU A 55 -7.71 -1.02 9.07
N GLY A 56 -7.43 -1.93 10.00
CA GLY A 56 -6.10 -2.19 10.54
C GLY A 56 -5.07 -2.57 9.46
N ALA A 57 -4.02 -3.29 9.84
CA ALA A 57 -2.92 -3.70 8.96
C ALA A 57 -2.17 -2.53 8.30
N LEU A 58 -1.86 -1.51 9.09
CA LEU A 58 -1.20 -0.28 8.61
C LEU A 58 0.11 -0.56 7.86
N ALA A 59 0.87 -1.56 8.29
CA ALA A 59 2.13 -1.95 7.65
C ALA A 59 1.96 -2.42 6.20
N LYS A 60 0.81 -3.03 5.84
CA LYS A 60 0.50 -3.42 4.47
C LYS A 60 0.08 -2.23 3.59
N HIS A 61 -0.48 -1.19 4.19
CA HIS A 61 -0.97 -0.04 3.44
C HIS A 61 0.13 0.81 2.82
N PHE A 62 1.40 0.63 3.18
CA PHE A 62 2.51 1.24 2.43
C PHE A 62 2.61 0.73 0.98
N ASN A 63 2.19 -0.50 0.72
CA ASN A 63 2.15 -1.07 -0.63
C ASN A 63 0.82 -0.82 -1.34
N TYR A 64 -0.13 -0.18 -0.68
CA TYR A 64 -1.48 0.05 -1.15
C TYR A 64 -1.61 1.49 -1.67
N PHE A 65 -2.19 1.66 -2.85
CA PHE A 65 -2.50 2.98 -3.40
C PHE A 65 -3.79 3.51 -2.79
N GLU A 66 -3.66 4.51 -1.94
CA GLU A 66 -4.80 5.27 -1.40
C GLU A 66 -5.34 6.26 -2.45
N VAL A 67 -6.37 7.05 -2.11
CA VAL A 67 -6.97 8.03 -3.02
C VAL A 67 -5.95 9.09 -3.45
N GLU A 68 -5.11 9.50 -2.52
CA GLU A 68 -4.09 10.53 -2.66
C GLU A 68 -2.93 10.09 -3.58
N ASP A 69 -2.71 8.78 -3.72
CA ASP A 69 -1.62 8.21 -4.53
C ASP A 69 -2.00 8.06 -6.01
N ILE A 70 -3.26 8.33 -6.35
CA ILE A 70 -3.71 8.22 -7.73
C ILE A 70 -3.44 9.52 -8.50
N GLY A 71 -2.52 9.43 -9.45
CA GLY A 71 -2.20 10.54 -10.36
C GLY A 71 -3.30 10.80 -11.40
N TYR A 72 -3.52 12.08 -11.70
CA TYR A 72 -4.34 12.54 -12.81
C TYR A 72 -3.47 13.36 -13.73
N TYR A 73 -3.40 12.97 -14.99
CA TYR A 73 -2.41 13.45 -15.93
C TYR A 73 -3.01 14.43 -16.94
N SER A 74 -2.15 15.29 -17.48
CA SER A 74 -2.43 16.08 -18.66
C SER A 74 -1.18 16.08 -19.52
N VAL A 75 -1.23 15.40 -20.66
CA VAL A 75 -0.05 15.14 -21.50
C VAL A 75 -0.29 15.64 -22.92
N PRO A 76 0.62 16.41 -23.52
CA PRO A 76 0.47 16.92 -24.89
C PRO A 76 0.55 15.80 -25.94
N THR A 77 1.30 14.74 -25.62
CA THR A 77 1.45 13.52 -26.43
C THR A 77 1.22 12.30 -25.56
N PRO A 78 0.85 11.13 -26.10
CA PRO A 78 0.77 9.91 -25.32
C PRO A 78 2.03 9.67 -24.50
N PHE A 79 1.86 9.42 -23.21
CA PHE A 79 2.95 9.18 -22.28
C PHE A 79 2.88 7.74 -21.78
N THR A 80 4.02 7.06 -21.86
CA THR A 80 4.16 5.69 -21.34
C THR A 80 5.36 5.64 -20.41
N GLU A 81 5.15 5.08 -19.23
CA GLU A 81 6.21 4.81 -18.27
C GLU A 81 6.24 3.31 -17.97
N ILE A 82 7.43 2.73 -18.00
CA ILE A 82 7.65 1.33 -17.64
C ILE A 82 8.80 1.28 -16.65
N TYR A 83 8.50 0.76 -15.46
CA TYR A 83 9.49 0.45 -14.46
C TYR A 83 9.57 -1.07 -14.32
N ALA A 84 10.73 -1.65 -14.56
CA ALA A 84 10.98 -3.07 -14.43
C ALA A 84 12.22 -3.31 -13.56
N ARG A 85 12.11 -4.26 -12.64
CA ARG A 85 13.22 -4.65 -11.75
C ARG A 85 13.13 -6.14 -11.44
N SER A 86 14.29 -6.82 -11.49
CA SER A 86 14.41 -8.16 -10.92
C SER A 86 14.42 -8.10 -9.39
N THR A 87 13.95 -9.16 -8.75
CA THR A 87 13.98 -9.34 -7.30
C THR A 87 14.74 -10.60 -6.96
N PHE A 88 15.05 -10.79 -5.68
CA PHE A 88 15.71 -12.02 -5.24
C PHE A 88 14.85 -13.26 -5.54
N GLU A 89 15.53 -14.33 -5.97
CA GLU A 89 14.96 -15.65 -6.22
C GLU A 89 13.73 -15.68 -7.12
N GLN A 90 13.99 -15.58 -8.42
CA GLN A 90 13.01 -15.75 -9.50
C GLN A 90 11.83 -14.76 -9.44
N GLY A 91 12.08 -13.56 -8.97
CA GLY A 91 11.04 -12.55 -8.88
C GLY A 91 11.27 -11.37 -9.80
N GLN A 92 10.18 -10.63 -10.01
CA GLN A 92 10.18 -9.39 -10.78
C GLN A 92 9.15 -8.41 -10.26
N VAL A 93 9.43 -7.13 -10.48
CA VAL A 93 8.48 -6.02 -10.31
C VAL A 93 8.32 -5.36 -11.67
N LEU A 94 7.08 -5.14 -12.05
CA LEU A 94 6.72 -4.41 -13.26
C LEU A 94 5.64 -3.39 -12.89
N ASP A 95 5.92 -2.10 -13.07
CA ASP A 95 4.95 -1.02 -12.91
C ASP A 95 4.87 -0.26 -14.24
N MET A 96 3.70 -0.31 -14.85
CA MET A 96 3.44 0.28 -16.15
C MET A 96 2.33 1.30 -16.04
N LEU A 97 2.49 2.41 -16.77
CA LEU A 97 1.50 3.46 -16.88
C LEU A 97 1.43 3.95 -18.32
N VAL A 98 0.22 4.12 -18.82
CA VAL A 98 -0.07 4.73 -20.11
C VAL A 98 -1.09 5.84 -19.91
N SER A 99 -0.79 7.03 -20.35
CA SER A 99 -1.65 8.21 -20.26
C SER A 99 -1.85 8.86 -21.61
N ILE A 100 -3.09 9.14 -21.96
CA ILE A 100 -3.46 9.70 -23.27
C ILE A 100 -4.49 10.79 -23.10
N ASN A 101 -4.28 11.93 -23.76
CA ASN A 101 -5.32 12.93 -23.93
C ASN A 101 -6.15 12.62 -25.17
N LEU A 102 -7.44 12.35 -24.99
CA LEU A 102 -8.38 12.24 -26.11
C LEU A 102 -8.75 13.61 -26.69
N SER A 103 -8.65 14.62 -25.87
CA SER A 103 -8.78 16.04 -26.24
C SER A 103 -7.94 16.88 -25.30
N PRO A 104 -7.69 18.16 -25.59
CA PRO A 104 -7.00 19.04 -24.66
C PRO A 104 -7.66 19.17 -23.29
N GLN A 105 -8.93 18.78 -23.17
CA GLN A 105 -9.71 18.86 -21.94
C GLN A 105 -9.84 17.53 -21.21
N PHE A 106 -9.65 16.41 -21.89
CA PHE A 106 -9.96 15.09 -21.36
C PHE A 106 -8.78 14.14 -21.47
N ASN A 107 -8.34 13.63 -20.34
CA ASN A 107 -7.30 12.63 -20.21
C ASN A 107 -7.84 11.35 -19.59
N PHE A 108 -7.29 10.22 -19.98
CA PHE A 108 -7.39 8.98 -19.25
C PHE A 108 -6.03 8.30 -19.10
N THR A 109 -5.88 7.57 -18.01
CA THR A 109 -4.66 6.87 -17.67
C THR A 109 -4.99 5.47 -17.18
N MET A 110 -4.26 4.49 -17.67
CA MET A 110 -4.29 3.12 -17.18
C MET A 110 -2.92 2.76 -16.62
N ALA A 111 -2.90 2.18 -15.44
CA ALA A 111 -1.67 1.73 -14.81
C ALA A 111 -1.84 0.36 -14.16
N HIS A 112 -0.76 -0.42 -14.18
CA HIS A 112 -0.73 -1.74 -13.58
C HIS A 112 0.62 -1.96 -12.91
N LYS A 113 0.60 -2.29 -11.62
CA LYS A 113 1.79 -2.72 -10.88
C LYS A 113 1.62 -4.17 -10.47
N GLY A 114 2.44 -5.03 -11.06
CA GLY A 114 2.52 -6.44 -10.75
C GLY A 114 3.87 -6.78 -10.14
N TYR A 115 3.88 -7.65 -9.15
CA TYR A 115 5.13 -8.16 -8.58
C TYR A 115 4.97 -9.58 -8.04
N LYS A 116 6.08 -10.30 -8.05
CA LYS A 116 6.24 -11.60 -7.41
C LYS A 116 7.69 -11.72 -6.95
N SER A 117 7.89 -12.24 -5.76
CA SER A 117 9.21 -12.58 -5.23
C SER A 117 9.09 -13.73 -4.23
N LEU A 118 9.94 -14.73 -4.34
CA LEU A 118 10.03 -15.79 -3.34
C LEU A 118 10.73 -15.29 -2.07
N GLY A 119 11.63 -14.30 -2.24
CA GLY A 119 12.48 -13.81 -1.17
C GLY A 119 13.68 -14.70 -0.91
N LYS A 120 14.70 -14.13 -0.29
CA LYS A 120 15.92 -14.88 0.08
C LYS A 120 15.68 -15.83 1.26
N TYR A 121 14.76 -15.49 2.15
CA TYR A 121 14.47 -16.26 3.36
C TYR A 121 13.19 -17.05 3.22
N ILE A 122 13.07 -18.18 3.97
CA ILE A 122 11.85 -18.97 4.02
C ILE A 122 10.68 -18.13 4.55
N ASN A 123 9.46 -18.48 4.15
CA ASN A 123 8.22 -17.84 4.60
C ASN A 123 8.18 -16.33 4.37
N THR A 124 8.84 -15.84 3.31
CA THR A 124 8.86 -14.41 2.95
C THR A 124 8.31 -14.11 1.57
N ARG A 125 7.67 -15.08 0.92
CA ARG A 125 7.07 -14.90 -0.41
C ARG A 125 6.09 -13.75 -0.43
N SER A 126 6.17 -12.96 -1.50
CA SER A 126 5.25 -11.85 -1.77
C SER A 126 4.76 -11.86 -3.20
N ARG A 127 3.56 -11.39 -3.40
CA ARG A 127 2.99 -11.14 -4.74
C ARG A 127 1.93 -10.03 -4.65
N GLY A 128 1.77 -9.31 -5.74
CA GLY A 128 0.71 -8.32 -5.82
C GLY A 128 0.31 -8.03 -7.25
N ASN A 129 -0.91 -7.55 -7.36
CA ASN A 129 -1.52 -7.13 -8.61
C ASN A 129 -2.37 -5.90 -8.30
N GLN A 130 -2.03 -4.76 -8.91
CA GLN A 130 -2.66 -3.48 -8.61
C GLN A 130 -3.00 -2.78 -9.92
N PHE A 131 -4.26 -2.83 -10.31
CA PHE A 131 -4.79 -2.12 -11.46
C PHE A 131 -5.34 -0.75 -11.02
N ARG A 132 -5.04 0.28 -11.82
CA ARG A 132 -5.48 1.66 -11.60
C ARG A 132 -5.95 2.23 -12.94
N PHE A 133 -7.13 2.76 -12.94
CA PHE A 133 -7.65 3.58 -14.04
C PHE A 133 -8.00 4.95 -13.50
N SER A 134 -7.52 6.01 -14.12
CA SER A 134 -7.90 7.37 -13.75
C SER A 134 -8.25 8.19 -14.98
N SER A 135 -9.12 9.16 -14.79
CA SER A 135 -9.59 10.05 -15.83
C SER A 135 -9.85 11.42 -15.24
N ASN A 136 -9.49 12.44 -15.98
CA ASN A 136 -9.78 13.82 -15.61
C ASN A 136 -10.26 14.62 -16.81
N PHE A 137 -11.13 15.58 -16.51
CA PHE A 137 -11.65 16.54 -17.47
C PHE A 137 -11.56 17.95 -16.91
N ASN A 138 -11.06 18.85 -17.72
CA ASN A 138 -11.03 20.28 -17.45
C ASN A 138 -11.73 21.01 -18.60
N SER A 139 -12.84 21.70 -18.30
CA SER A 139 -13.58 22.46 -19.32
C SER A 139 -12.71 23.54 -19.98
N LYS A 140 -13.03 23.92 -21.24
CA LYS A 140 -12.29 24.97 -21.98
C LYS A 140 -12.19 26.29 -21.22
N ASN A 141 -13.25 26.66 -20.51
CA ASN A 141 -13.27 27.84 -19.66
C ASN A 141 -12.65 27.63 -18.26
N LYS A 142 -12.05 26.45 -18.02
CA LYS A 142 -11.39 26.07 -16.75
C LYS A 142 -12.29 26.15 -15.50
N LYS A 143 -13.59 26.36 -15.69
CA LYS A 143 -14.55 26.52 -14.59
C LYS A 143 -15.04 25.18 -14.02
N THR A 144 -15.04 24.12 -14.82
CA THR A 144 -15.51 22.79 -14.39
C THR A 144 -14.38 21.79 -14.46
N LYS A 145 -14.15 21.08 -13.36
CA LYS A 145 -13.17 20.00 -13.24
C LYS A 145 -13.86 18.71 -12.80
N PHE A 146 -13.46 17.62 -13.39
CA PHE A 146 -13.90 16.28 -13.07
C PHE A 146 -12.70 15.38 -12.89
N LYS A 147 -12.69 14.56 -11.83
CA LYS A 147 -11.71 13.52 -11.56
C LYS A 147 -12.43 12.24 -11.20
N PHE A 148 -12.04 11.16 -11.81
CA PHE A 148 -12.58 9.84 -11.56
C PHE A 148 -11.48 8.80 -11.55
N HIS A 149 -11.53 7.86 -10.62
CA HIS A 149 -10.69 6.67 -10.71
C HIS A 149 -11.38 5.43 -10.18
N VAL A 150 -10.93 4.29 -10.69
CA VAL A 150 -11.20 2.98 -10.14
C VAL A 150 -9.89 2.23 -9.91
N THR A 151 -9.84 1.48 -8.83
CA THR A 151 -8.69 0.63 -8.50
C THR A 151 -9.16 -0.78 -8.14
N SER A 152 -8.33 -1.75 -8.48
CA SER A 152 -8.45 -3.14 -8.00
C SER A 152 -7.07 -3.58 -7.53
N GLN A 153 -6.94 -3.92 -6.27
CA GLN A 153 -5.66 -4.23 -5.65
C GLN A 153 -5.73 -5.55 -4.89
N ASN A 154 -4.70 -6.35 -5.04
CA ASN A 154 -4.52 -7.60 -4.31
C ASN A 154 -3.06 -7.70 -3.89
N LEU A 155 -2.81 -7.74 -2.58
CA LEU A 155 -1.49 -7.81 -1.95
C LEU A 155 -1.43 -9.06 -1.08
N PHE A 156 -0.54 -9.96 -1.42
CA PHE A 156 -0.32 -11.22 -0.71
C PHE A 156 1.09 -11.25 -0.13
N ASN A 157 1.21 -11.71 1.10
CA ASN A 157 2.49 -11.96 1.76
C ASN A 157 2.44 -13.26 2.56
N GLN A 158 3.54 -13.98 2.57
CA GLN A 158 3.84 -14.92 3.66
C GLN A 158 4.37 -14.14 4.87
N GLU A 159 3.98 -14.60 6.04
CA GLU A 159 4.36 -13.99 7.33
C GLU A 159 5.19 -15.01 8.11
N SER A 160 6.46 -14.71 8.32
CA SER A 160 7.40 -15.59 9.04
C SER A 160 7.36 -15.42 10.57
N GLY A 161 6.81 -14.30 11.05
CA GLY A 161 6.83 -13.94 12.47
C GLY A 161 8.21 -13.64 13.05
N GLY A 162 9.27 -13.66 12.22
CA GLY A 162 10.66 -13.54 12.65
C GLY A 162 11.32 -14.88 12.97
N LEU A 163 12.57 -14.84 13.43
CA LEU A 163 13.32 -16.03 13.81
C LEU A 163 12.89 -16.53 15.21
N THR A 164 12.88 -17.84 15.38
CA THR A 164 12.78 -18.46 16.71
C THR A 164 14.07 -18.19 17.51
N PRO A 165 14.11 -18.42 18.84
CA PRO A 165 15.32 -18.37 19.63
C PRO A 165 16.45 -19.23 19.05
N ASP A 166 16.12 -20.45 18.60
CA ASP A 166 17.06 -21.34 17.92
C ASP A 166 17.53 -20.74 16.59
N GLY A 167 16.62 -20.15 15.83
CA GLY A 167 16.94 -19.43 14.59
C GLY A 167 17.92 -18.27 14.83
N ILE A 168 17.73 -17.53 15.92
CA ILE A 168 18.66 -16.45 16.31
C ILE A 168 20.01 -17.03 16.71
N TYR A 169 20.02 -18.08 17.53
CA TYR A 169 21.25 -18.76 17.95
C TYR A 169 22.03 -19.26 16.72
N PHE A 170 21.37 -19.92 15.79
CA PHE A 170 21.99 -20.39 14.55
C PHE A 170 22.47 -19.23 13.68
N TYR A 171 21.75 -18.13 13.63
CA TYR A 171 22.18 -16.95 12.87
C TYR A 171 23.47 -16.33 13.41
N GLU A 172 23.60 -16.26 14.75
CA GLU A 172 24.72 -15.59 15.42
C GLU A 172 25.94 -16.48 15.61
N GLN A 173 25.72 -17.74 16.00
CA GLN A 173 26.78 -18.58 16.56
C GLN A 173 27.20 -19.75 15.66
N ALA A 174 26.35 -20.14 14.68
CA ALA A 174 26.50 -21.48 14.15
C ALA A 174 27.38 -21.60 12.91
N PRO A 175 28.57 -22.11 13.04
CA PRO A 175 29.25 -22.75 11.94
C PRO A 175 28.71 -24.15 11.62
N ASN A 176 28.12 -24.87 12.58
CA ASN A 176 27.73 -26.27 12.41
C ASN A 176 26.22 -26.46 12.66
N TYR A 177 25.54 -27.09 11.72
CA TYR A 177 24.13 -27.48 11.81
C TYR A 177 23.99 -28.92 12.30
N PHE A 178 23.22 -29.15 13.37
CA PHE A 178 22.73 -30.47 13.64
C PHE A 178 21.57 -30.81 12.70
N VAL A 179 21.65 -31.98 12.05
CA VAL A 179 20.52 -32.50 11.29
C VAL A 179 19.44 -32.96 12.27
N LEU A 180 18.24 -32.46 12.10
CA LEU A 180 17.09 -32.82 12.92
C LEU A 180 16.23 -33.84 12.19
N ASP A 181 15.72 -34.81 12.93
CA ASP A 181 14.69 -35.74 12.46
C ASP A 181 13.34 -35.01 12.22
N GLY A 182 12.37 -35.71 11.68
CA GLY A 182 11.02 -35.16 11.44
C GLY A 182 10.26 -34.76 12.71
N LEU A 183 10.81 -35.04 13.89
CA LEU A 183 10.26 -34.70 15.22
C LEU A 183 11.05 -33.55 15.89
N GLY A 184 12.13 -33.09 15.25
CA GLY A 184 12.96 -32.00 15.75
C GLY A 184 14.08 -32.45 16.70
N ASN A 185 14.39 -33.75 16.79
CA ASN A 185 15.49 -34.26 17.58
C ASN A 185 16.75 -34.35 16.73
N GLN A 186 17.91 -34.22 17.37
CA GLN A 186 19.21 -34.41 16.72
C GLN A 186 19.36 -35.87 16.33
N ILE A 187 19.84 -36.12 15.12
CA ILE A 187 20.11 -37.47 14.62
C ILE A 187 21.45 -37.94 15.19
N GLU A 188 21.41 -38.95 16.05
CA GLU A 188 22.60 -39.59 16.62
C GLU A 188 23.15 -40.65 15.66
N LEU A 189 24.46 -40.57 15.39
CA LEU A 189 25.17 -41.52 14.57
C LEU A 189 25.60 -42.75 15.39
N GLU A 190 25.95 -43.83 14.70
CA GLU A 190 26.35 -45.12 15.36
C GLU A 190 27.55 -44.99 16.30
N ASP A 191 28.35 -43.96 16.16
CA ASP A 191 29.52 -43.65 17.00
C ASP A 191 29.17 -42.78 18.20
N GLY A 192 27.90 -42.43 18.42
CA GLY A 192 27.43 -41.56 19.49
C GLY A 192 27.63 -40.06 19.22
N SER A 193 28.11 -39.69 18.06
CA SER A 193 28.13 -38.29 17.61
C SER A 193 26.80 -37.91 16.98
N PHE A 194 26.53 -36.60 16.84
CA PHE A 194 25.37 -36.11 16.16
C PHE A 194 25.67 -35.77 14.71
N GLU A 195 24.76 -36.11 13.81
CA GLU A 195 24.92 -35.75 12.41
C GLU A 195 24.92 -34.23 12.25
N MET A 196 26.01 -33.70 11.71
CA MET A 196 26.21 -32.29 11.46
C MET A 196 26.45 -32.03 9.97
N ILE A 197 25.85 -31.00 9.46
CA ILE A 197 26.20 -30.46 8.14
C ILE A 197 27.33 -29.45 8.37
N GLU A 198 28.55 -29.84 8.01
CA GLU A 198 29.65 -28.91 7.88
C GLU A 198 29.45 -28.06 6.62
N TYR A 199 29.11 -26.83 6.81
CA TYR A 199 29.23 -25.83 5.76
C TYR A 199 30.62 -25.20 5.93
N ASP A 200 31.52 -25.30 4.99
CA ASP A 200 32.84 -24.64 4.89
C ASP A 200 32.87 -23.20 5.46
N GLY A 201 32.50 -23.03 6.71
CA GLY A 201 32.38 -21.75 7.40
C GLY A 201 31.15 -20.90 6.95
N TYR A 202 30.24 -21.42 6.14
CA TYR A 202 29.13 -20.66 5.61
C TYR A 202 27.79 -21.31 5.93
N ILE A 203 27.01 -20.68 6.83
CA ILE A 203 25.65 -21.13 7.14
C ILE A 203 24.69 -20.61 6.09
N ASP A 204 23.82 -21.47 5.58
CA ASP A 204 22.66 -21.03 4.78
C ASP A 204 21.62 -20.32 5.67
N ARG A 205 21.85 -19.04 5.90
CA ARG A 205 20.94 -18.18 6.67
C ARG A 205 19.58 -18.00 6.00
N SER A 206 19.36 -18.57 4.85
CA SER A 206 18.07 -18.47 4.14
C SER A 206 17.00 -19.41 4.70
N ARG A 207 17.38 -20.47 5.41
CA ARG A 207 16.50 -21.55 5.89
C ARG A 207 16.40 -21.66 7.41
N LEU A 208 16.68 -20.60 8.13
CA LEU A 208 16.60 -20.60 9.59
C LEU A 208 15.15 -20.74 10.10
N PRO A 209 14.93 -21.41 11.25
CA PRO A 209 13.61 -21.58 11.83
C PRO A 209 12.90 -20.26 12.09
N THR A 210 11.63 -20.19 11.71
CA THR A 210 10.75 -19.03 11.90
C THR A 210 9.54 -19.39 12.74
N TRP A 211 8.96 -18.40 13.42
CA TRP A 211 7.79 -18.60 14.29
C TRP A 211 6.53 -18.98 13.52
N LEU A 212 6.36 -18.47 12.31
CA LEU A 212 5.12 -18.61 11.57
C LEU A 212 5.37 -19.18 10.17
N ILE A 213 4.38 -19.93 9.68
CA ILE A 213 4.20 -20.31 8.28
C ILE A 213 2.80 -19.87 7.88
N SER A 214 2.54 -18.58 7.94
CA SER A 214 1.22 -18.04 7.71
C SER A 214 1.18 -17.19 6.45
N GLU A 215 -0.02 -16.88 6.01
CA GLU A 215 -0.29 -16.09 4.81
C GLU A 215 -1.26 -14.96 5.14
N SER A 216 -1.03 -13.80 4.56
CA SER A 216 -1.94 -12.69 4.68
C SER A 216 -2.22 -12.05 3.33
N SER A 217 -3.48 -11.69 3.09
CA SER A 217 -3.93 -11.07 1.84
C SER A 217 -4.76 -9.83 2.12
N LEU A 218 -4.45 -8.75 1.41
CA LEU A 218 -5.27 -7.55 1.38
C LEU A 218 -5.83 -7.37 -0.04
N TYR A 219 -7.13 -7.53 -0.18
CA TYR A 219 -7.86 -7.31 -1.41
C TYR A 219 -8.70 -6.05 -1.32
N SER A 220 -8.74 -5.25 -2.38
CA SER A 220 -9.55 -4.04 -2.42
C SER A 220 -10.06 -3.70 -3.81
N LYS A 221 -11.25 -3.08 -3.83
CA LYS A 221 -11.81 -2.37 -4.98
C LYS A 221 -12.28 -1.00 -4.53
N ARG A 222 -11.97 0.02 -5.30
CA ARG A 222 -12.40 1.39 -5.02
C ARG A 222 -12.88 2.09 -6.28
N ALA A 223 -13.94 2.88 -6.12
CA ALA A 223 -14.37 3.89 -7.06
C ALA A 223 -14.38 5.26 -6.37
N PHE A 224 -13.87 6.25 -7.05
CA PHE A 224 -13.78 7.62 -6.56
C PHE A 224 -14.19 8.59 -7.66
N LEU A 225 -14.96 9.60 -7.27
CA LEU A 225 -15.43 10.67 -8.15
C LEU A 225 -15.29 12.00 -7.43
N ASN A 226 -14.74 12.98 -8.10
CA ASN A 226 -14.70 14.36 -7.63
C ASN A 226 -15.09 15.30 -8.79
N VAL A 227 -16.10 16.09 -8.57
CA VAL A 227 -16.56 17.10 -9.52
C VAL A 227 -16.57 18.45 -8.85
N SER A 228 -15.99 19.44 -9.49
CA SER A 228 -15.98 20.80 -8.96
C SER A 228 -16.27 21.83 -10.03
N ARG A 229 -16.93 22.91 -9.64
CA ARG A 229 -17.23 24.04 -10.50
C ARG A 229 -16.89 25.35 -9.82
N SER A 230 -16.14 26.18 -10.52
CA SER A 230 -15.86 27.55 -10.11
C SER A 230 -17.10 28.40 -10.29
N LEU A 231 -17.54 29.05 -9.23
CA LEU A 231 -18.62 30.04 -9.24
C LEU A 231 -18.09 31.45 -9.53
N ILE A 232 -16.93 31.78 -8.94
CA ILE A 232 -16.23 33.05 -9.15
C ILE A 232 -14.85 32.70 -9.68
N PHE A 233 -14.60 33.05 -10.94
CA PHE A 233 -13.35 32.76 -11.63
C PHE A 233 -12.68 34.07 -12.08
N ASN A 234 -11.45 34.28 -11.64
CA ASN A 234 -10.63 35.41 -12.10
C ASN A 234 -9.87 34.98 -13.35
N GLU A 235 -10.27 35.55 -14.51
CA GLU A 235 -9.70 35.18 -15.81
C GLU A 235 -8.24 35.67 -15.95
N ASP A 236 -7.91 36.84 -15.38
CA ASP A 236 -6.58 37.42 -15.46
C ASP A 236 -5.53 36.60 -14.73
N LYS A 237 -5.88 36.09 -13.56
CA LYS A 237 -5.00 35.25 -12.74
C LYS A 237 -5.16 33.75 -13.00
N ASN A 238 -6.15 33.35 -13.80
CA ASN A 238 -6.52 31.94 -14.02
C ASN A 238 -6.78 31.15 -12.72
N ILE A 239 -7.37 31.81 -11.73
CA ILE A 239 -7.62 31.28 -10.39
C ILE A 239 -9.12 31.29 -10.09
N SER A 240 -9.60 30.24 -9.43
CA SER A 240 -10.96 30.18 -8.92
C SER A 240 -11.00 30.75 -7.51
N ASN A 241 -11.66 31.88 -7.33
CA ASN A 241 -11.83 32.49 -6.01
C ASN A 241 -12.88 31.79 -5.18
N LEU A 242 -13.90 31.18 -5.84
CA LEU A 242 -14.91 30.39 -5.16
C LEU A 242 -15.30 29.18 -6.01
N SER A 243 -15.21 27.99 -5.46
CA SER A 243 -15.62 26.74 -6.12
C SER A 243 -16.53 25.93 -5.20
N VAL A 244 -17.50 25.26 -5.81
CA VAL A 244 -18.32 24.23 -5.17
C VAL A 244 -18.04 22.90 -5.83
N GLY A 245 -18.12 21.82 -5.05
CA GLY A 245 -17.91 20.49 -5.61
C GLY A 245 -18.56 19.38 -4.81
N LEU A 246 -18.58 18.22 -5.46
CA LEU A 246 -19.08 16.97 -4.93
C LEU A 246 -17.95 15.94 -4.96
N GLU A 247 -17.87 15.14 -3.92
CA GLU A 247 -16.94 14.02 -3.84
C GLU A 247 -17.68 12.77 -3.40
N PHE A 248 -17.42 11.68 -4.10
CA PHE A 248 -17.97 10.37 -3.79
C PHE A 248 -16.82 9.35 -3.75
N LYS A 249 -16.79 8.54 -2.69
CA LYS A 249 -15.87 7.41 -2.53
C LYS A 249 -16.67 6.18 -2.14
N HIS A 250 -16.47 5.10 -2.86
CA HIS A 250 -16.89 3.76 -2.44
C HIS A 250 -15.67 2.86 -2.45
N GLU A 251 -15.39 2.21 -1.33
CA GLU A 251 -14.24 1.32 -1.19
C GLU A 251 -14.62 0.07 -0.42
N TYR A 252 -14.24 -1.07 -0.96
CA TYR A 252 -14.29 -2.38 -0.33
C TYR A 252 -12.88 -2.85 -0.07
N LYS A 253 -12.57 -3.25 1.15
CA LYS A 253 -11.33 -3.93 1.54
C LYS A 253 -11.66 -5.25 2.23
N LYS A 254 -10.83 -6.26 1.98
CA LYS A 254 -10.89 -7.57 2.64
C LYS A 254 -9.48 -7.94 3.04
N LEU A 255 -9.28 -8.12 4.33
CA LEU A 255 -8.05 -8.63 4.90
C LEU A 255 -8.30 -10.08 5.31
N GLU A 256 -7.45 -10.99 4.86
CA GLU A 256 -7.47 -12.40 5.24
C GLU A 256 -6.12 -12.76 5.84
N TYR A 257 -6.16 -13.51 6.91
CA TYR A 257 -5.01 -14.14 7.54
C TYR A 257 -5.27 -15.63 7.66
N LEU A 258 -4.29 -16.43 7.30
CA LEU A 258 -4.37 -17.88 7.30
C LEU A 258 -3.10 -18.44 7.96
N ASP A 259 -3.26 -19.16 9.05
CA ASP A 259 -2.19 -19.92 9.69
C ASP A 259 -2.42 -21.41 9.50
N ASN A 260 -1.61 -22.03 8.67
CA ASN A 260 -1.72 -23.44 8.30
C ASN A 260 -1.00 -24.37 9.27
N PHE A 261 -0.22 -23.84 10.22
CA PHE A 261 0.72 -24.64 10.99
C PHE A 261 0.48 -24.61 12.51
N ASN A 262 -0.58 -23.93 12.94
CA ASN A 262 -0.89 -23.76 14.38
C ASN A 262 0.36 -23.44 15.23
N SER A 263 0.88 -22.24 15.02
CA SER A 263 2.12 -21.76 15.67
C SER A 263 2.04 -21.63 17.19
N GLY A 264 0.88 -21.96 17.79
CA GLY A 264 0.63 -21.77 19.23
C GLY A 264 0.45 -20.29 19.65
N LEU A 265 0.63 -19.33 18.72
CA LEU A 265 0.46 -17.90 18.98
C LEU A 265 -0.99 -17.52 19.33
N PHE A 266 -1.96 -18.31 18.88
CA PHE A 266 -3.39 -18.07 19.11
C PHE A 266 -3.98 -19.00 20.17
N GLY A 267 -3.13 -19.62 21.02
CA GLY A 267 -3.52 -20.61 22.03
C GLY A 267 -3.42 -22.05 21.53
N GLU A 268 -3.79 -22.99 22.41
CA GLU A 268 -3.84 -24.42 22.04
C GLU A 268 -5.01 -24.64 21.07
N VAL A 269 -4.69 -24.90 19.83
CA VAL A 269 -5.65 -25.33 18.79
C VAL A 269 -5.39 -26.81 18.52
N GLU A 270 -6.44 -27.62 18.35
CA GLU A 270 -6.30 -29.05 18.04
C GLU A 270 -5.45 -29.25 16.77
N GLU A 271 -4.62 -30.28 16.76
CA GLU A 271 -3.78 -30.62 15.62
C GLU A 271 -4.62 -30.71 14.32
N GLY A 272 -4.13 -30.05 13.26
CA GLY A 272 -4.79 -30.06 11.95
C GLY A 272 -5.86 -28.99 11.74
N ILE A 273 -6.12 -28.10 12.71
CA ILE A 273 -7.02 -26.97 12.52
C ILE A 273 -6.25 -25.77 11.98
N THR A 274 -6.67 -25.31 10.82
CA THR A 274 -6.19 -24.07 10.24
C THR A 274 -6.84 -22.87 10.93
N VAL A 275 -6.04 -21.98 11.49
CA VAL A 275 -6.54 -20.69 12.01
C VAL A 275 -6.76 -19.75 10.83
N SER A 276 -8.01 -19.35 10.63
CA SER A 276 -8.39 -18.41 9.57
C SER A 276 -9.12 -17.22 10.17
N ASP A 277 -8.61 -16.03 9.92
CA ASP A 277 -9.26 -14.78 10.28
C ASP A 277 -9.53 -13.93 9.05
N MET A 278 -10.67 -13.24 9.03
CA MET A 278 -11.08 -12.42 7.90
C MET A 278 -11.80 -11.18 8.38
N SER A 279 -11.32 -10.03 7.93
CA SER A 279 -11.98 -8.75 8.14
C SER A 279 -12.43 -8.17 6.79
N ARG A 280 -13.69 -7.74 6.73
CA ARG A 280 -14.26 -7.03 5.58
C ARG A 280 -14.58 -5.61 5.99
N TYR A 281 -14.20 -4.68 5.17
CA TYR A 281 -14.41 -3.27 5.39
C TYR A 281 -15.03 -2.63 4.15
N ILE A 282 -16.15 -1.98 4.33
CA ILE A 282 -16.84 -1.22 3.28
C ILE A 282 -16.97 0.21 3.76
N ILE A 283 -16.63 1.16 2.91
CA ILE A 283 -16.85 2.58 3.18
C ILE A 283 -17.54 3.25 2.00
N GLN A 284 -18.52 4.09 2.32
CA GLN A 284 -19.14 5.04 1.41
C GLN A 284 -19.02 6.43 2.02
N LYS A 285 -18.37 7.34 1.31
CA LYS A 285 -18.27 8.74 1.68
C LYS A 285 -18.83 9.59 0.57
N SER A 286 -19.81 10.42 0.90
CA SER A 286 -20.39 11.42 0.01
C SER A 286 -20.19 12.79 0.64
N SER A 287 -19.60 13.70 -0.11
CA SER A 287 -19.28 15.03 0.42
C SER A 287 -19.69 16.13 -0.54
N VAL A 288 -20.12 17.24 0.04
CA VAL A 288 -20.26 18.51 -0.66
C VAL A 288 -19.23 19.46 -0.08
N PHE A 289 -18.45 20.10 -0.93
CA PHE A 289 -17.42 21.01 -0.46
C PHE A 289 -17.49 22.36 -1.16
N LEU A 290 -17.04 23.39 -0.43
CA LEU A 290 -16.84 24.74 -0.92
C LEU A 290 -15.39 25.14 -0.66
N ILE A 291 -14.72 25.62 -1.71
CA ILE A 291 -13.35 26.10 -1.62
C ILE A 291 -13.34 27.58 -1.96
N SER A 292 -12.81 28.38 -1.08
CA SER A 292 -12.52 29.79 -1.31
C SER A 292 -11.01 30.05 -1.25
N ASP A 293 -10.51 30.79 -2.24
CA ASP A 293 -9.13 31.21 -2.33
C ASP A 293 -9.02 32.70 -1.97
N PHE A 294 -8.34 32.98 -0.89
CA PHE A 294 -8.16 34.33 -0.34
C PHE A 294 -6.75 34.85 -0.60
N ASP A 295 -6.27 34.83 -1.83
CA ASP A 295 -4.97 35.39 -2.29
C ASP A 295 -3.82 35.41 -1.23
N LYS A 296 -3.98 36.13 -0.13
CA LYS A 296 -2.96 36.30 0.93
C LYS A 296 -3.13 35.37 2.14
N LEU A 297 -4.32 34.86 2.38
CA LEU A 297 -4.65 34.01 3.53
C LEU A 297 -4.66 32.52 3.21
N GLY A 298 -4.47 32.17 1.93
CA GLY A 298 -4.50 30.80 1.46
C GLY A 298 -5.91 30.29 1.12
N LYS A 299 -6.03 28.98 0.95
CA LYS A 299 -7.28 28.31 0.55
C LYS A 299 -8.00 27.75 1.75
N VAL A 300 -9.26 28.11 1.89
CA VAL A 300 -10.17 27.54 2.89
C VAL A 300 -11.13 26.59 2.21
N LYS A 301 -11.18 25.36 2.70
CA LYS A 301 -12.14 24.33 2.24
C LYS A 301 -13.09 24.05 3.39
N VAL A 302 -14.39 24.25 3.15
CA VAL A 302 -15.47 23.80 4.01
C VAL A 302 -16.05 22.55 3.38
N ASN A 303 -16.14 21.46 4.13
CA ASN A 303 -16.57 20.18 3.65
C ASN A 303 -17.68 19.62 4.55
N PHE A 304 -18.80 19.27 3.96
CA PHE A 304 -19.89 18.54 4.60
C PHE A 304 -19.92 17.13 4.05
N SER A 305 -19.71 16.14 4.93
CA SER A 305 -19.57 14.73 4.53
C SER A 305 -20.57 13.86 5.27
N ASN A 306 -21.19 12.94 4.52
CA ASN A 306 -21.91 11.79 5.06
C ASN A 306 -21.01 10.55 4.86
N ILE A 307 -20.69 9.87 5.94
CA ILE A 307 -19.77 8.74 5.96
C ILE A 307 -20.51 7.54 6.56
N ASN A 308 -20.56 6.45 5.80
CA ASN A 308 -21.04 5.18 6.28
C ASN A 308 -19.93 4.15 6.10
N SER A 309 -19.54 3.47 7.16
CA SER A 309 -18.60 2.36 7.09
C SER A 309 -19.12 1.16 7.86
N SER A 310 -18.86 0.00 7.31
CA SER A 310 -19.14 -1.29 7.92
C SER A 310 -17.85 -2.10 8.00
N ASN A 311 -17.52 -2.58 9.17
CA ASN A 311 -16.40 -3.46 9.41
C ASN A 311 -16.91 -4.75 10.04
N SER A 312 -16.71 -5.87 9.36
CA SER A 312 -17.13 -7.18 9.84
C SER A 312 -15.94 -8.11 9.97
N PHE A 313 -15.78 -8.69 11.14
CA PHE A 313 -14.91 -9.81 11.43
C PHE A 313 -15.72 -11.11 11.38
N LYS A 314 -15.08 -12.25 11.49
CA LYS A 314 -15.72 -13.57 11.34
C LYS A 314 -17.03 -13.71 12.13
N ASP A 315 -17.05 -13.23 13.39
CA ASP A 315 -18.20 -13.35 14.31
C ASP A 315 -18.63 -12.00 14.92
N TYR A 316 -18.10 -10.89 14.40
CA TYR A 316 -18.36 -9.56 14.93
C TYR A 316 -18.48 -8.54 13.79
N GLY A 317 -19.45 -7.64 13.88
CA GLY A 317 -19.64 -6.54 12.95
C GLY A 317 -19.72 -5.19 13.67
N GLN A 318 -19.14 -4.17 13.08
CA GLN A 318 -19.23 -2.80 13.55
C GLN A 318 -19.62 -1.89 12.40
N ASP A 319 -20.74 -1.20 12.54
CA ASP A 319 -21.20 -0.18 11.62
C ASP A 319 -20.89 1.21 12.20
N TYR A 320 -20.44 2.09 11.35
CA TYR A 320 -20.18 3.49 11.67
C TYR A 320 -20.88 4.38 10.66
N SER A 321 -21.64 5.33 11.17
CA SER A 321 -22.28 6.35 10.36
C SER A 321 -22.07 7.70 11.01
N ASP A 322 -21.59 8.67 10.25
CA ASP A 322 -21.30 10.01 10.75
C ASP A 322 -21.56 11.08 9.70
N ILE A 323 -21.92 12.25 10.16
CA ILE A 323 -22.07 13.46 9.37
C ILE A 323 -21.07 14.46 9.90
N GLN A 324 -20.08 14.81 9.07
CA GLN A 324 -18.97 15.65 9.48
C GLN A 324 -18.98 16.99 8.74
N LEU A 325 -18.70 18.04 9.49
CA LEU A 325 -18.31 19.35 8.96
C LEU A 325 -16.83 19.56 9.25
N SER A 326 -16.02 19.69 8.21
CA SER A 326 -14.60 19.97 8.36
C SER A 326 -14.22 21.28 7.67
N LEU A 327 -13.34 22.04 8.34
CA LEU A 327 -12.74 23.25 7.81
C LEU A 327 -11.25 23.01 7.66
N ILE A 328 -10.75 23.06 6.43
CA ILE A 328 -9.35 22.89 6.13
C ILE A 328 -8.79 24.21 5.63
N ASN A 329 -7.85 24.76 6.34
CA ASN A 329 -7.10 25.94 5.93
C ASN A 329 -5.69 25.51 5.46
N ASN A 330 -5.45 25.62 4.17
CA ASN A 330 -4.11 25.45 3.61
C ASN A 330 -3.49 26.82 3.42
N VAL A 331 -2.82 27.32 4.44
CA VAL A 331 -1.93 28.47 4.29
C VAL A 331 -0.76 28.01 3.45
N SER A 332 -0.61 28.56 2.24
CA SER A 332 0.62 28.39 1.48
C SER A 332 1.74 29.03 2.30
N ASN A 333 2.63 28.23 2.84
CA ASN A 333 3.86 28.77 3.44
C ASN A 333 4.58 29.58 2.38
N LEU A 334 4.82 30.82 2.71
CA LEU A 334 5.71 31.75 2.02
C LEU A 334 7.13 31.20 1.96
#